data_f36e443ea2ca03f68888a86ac5fdc729
#
_entry.id   f36e443ea2ca03f68888a86ac5fdc729
#
_cell.length_a   1.000
_cell.length_b   1.000
_cell.length_c   1.000
_cell.angle_alpha   90.00
_cell.angle_beta   90.00
_cell.angle_gamma   90.00
#
_symmetry.space_group_name_H-M   'P 1'
#
loop_
_entity.id
_entity.type
_entity.pdbx_description
1 polymer ?
#
loop_
_entity_poly.entity_id
_entity_poly.type
_entity_poly.pdbx_seq_one_letter_code
_entity_poly.pdbx_strand_id
1 'polypeptide(L)'
;DHIAISAATLDQGVAAVESALGVSLAGGGQHPHMATHNRLLGLGDLYLEVIAIDPSLPAPAWPRWFDLDNFRGTPRLTNWVARCENLTGALARSPAGTGVPVALQRNAYRWQMAVPADGKLPFDGCFPALIQWQGDLHPARALPESGVRLANLEIIHPDADELRAALSSLIIDPRIQITQGPAKDLRASFDTPHGRRSLQ
;
A
#
# COMPACT_ATOMS: atom_id res chain seq x y z
N ASP A 1 -3.96 -5.18 -4.82
CA ASP A 1 -3.29 -4.26 -5.75
C ASP A 1 -1.81 -4.09 -5.43
N HIS A 2 -1.46 -3.55 -4.25
CA HIS A 2 -0.08 -3.40 -3.79
C HIS A 2 0.05 -3.32 -2.28
N ILE A 3 1.26 -3.48 -1.78
CA ILE A 3 1.63 -3.23 -0.38
C ILE A 3 2.55 -2.01 -0.32
N ALA A 4 2.49 -1.25 0.78
CA ALA A 4 3.19 0.01 0.93
C ALA A 4 4.16 -0.03 2.12
N ILE A 5 5.43 0.20 1.83
CA ILE A 5 6.51 0.40 2.79
C ILE A 5 6.71 1.90 2.96
N SER A 6 6.34 2.45 4.11
CA SER A 6 6.62 3.84 4.43
C SER A 6 8.05 4.02 4.92
N ALA A 7 8.66 5.14 4.54
CA ALA A 7 10.01 5.49 4.93
C ALA A 7 10.14 6.99 5.23
N ALA A 8 11.10 7.36 6.07
CA ALA A 8 11.40 8.77 6.36
C ALA A 8 12.00 9.48 5.13
N THR A 9 12.83 8.77 4.34
CA THR A 9 13.29 9.17 3.02
C THR A 9 13.15 8.02 2.04
N LEU A 10 12.94 8.33 0.76
CA LEU A 10 12.79 7.31 -0.26
C LEU A 10 14.02 6.41 -0.36
N ASP A 11 15.22 7.00 -0.29
CA ASP A 11 16.48 6.26 -0.39
C ASP A 11 16.66 5.25 0.76
N GLN A 12 16.28 5.63 1.99
CA GLN A 12 16.30 4.71 3.14
C GLN A 12 15.33 3.54 2.94
N GLY A 13 14.13 3.83 2.43
CA GLY A 13 13.15 2.80 2.14
C GLY A 13 13.60 1.84 1.05
N VAL A 14 14.16 2.38 -0.04
CA VAL A 14 14.72 1.58 -1.13
C VAL A 14 15.84 0.67 -0.64
N ALA A 15 16.83 1.23 0.05
CA ALA A 15 17.95 0.45 0.58
C ALA A 15 17.51 -0.67 1.54
N ALA A 16 16.51 -0.40 2.39
CA ALA A 16 15.99 -1.41 3.31
C ALA A 16 15.30 -2.57 2.56
N VAL A 17 14.45 -2.25 1.58
CA VAL A 17 13.72 -3.29 0.81
C VAL A 17 14.68 -4.08 -0.09
N GLU A 18 15.61 -3.43 -0.79
CA GLU A 18 16.60 -4.10 -1.63
C GLU A 18 17.50 -5.02 -0.83
N SER A 19 17.94 -4.58 0.36
CA SER A 19 18.73 -5.41 1.28
C SER A 19 17.95 -6.62 1.77
N ALA A 20 16.65 -6.43 2.13
CA ALA A 20 15.82 -7.51 2.66
C ALA A 20 15.46 -8.56 1.60
N LEU A 21 15.09 -8.12 0.40
CA LEU A 21 14.61 -9.01 -0.68
C LEU A 21 15.72 -9.50 -1.62
N GLY A 22 16.88 -8.82 -1.65
CA GLY A 22 17.99 -9.15 -2.51
C GLY A 22 17.78 -8.83 -3.99
N VAL A 23 16.87 -7.90 -4.30
CA VAL A 23 16.53 -7.46 -5.67
C VAL A 23 16.39 -5.95 -5.72
N SER A 24 16.69 -5.36 -6.88
CA SER A 24 16.58 -3.90 -7.05
C SER A 24 15.17 -3.48 -7.39
N LEU A 25 14.76 -2.33 -6.83
CA LEU A 25 13.51 -1.69 -7.18
C LEU A 25 13.63 -1.00 -8.54
N ALA A 26 12.52 -0.99 -9.26
CA ALA A 26 12.42 -0.30 -10.55
C ALA A 26 11.63 0.99 -10.41
N GLY A 27 11.46 1.70 -11.48
CA GLY A 27 10.52 2.78 -11.72
C GLY A 27 9.97 3.51 -10.50
N GLY A 28 8.94 4.27 -10.72
CA GLY A 28 8.30 5.06 -9.68
C GLY A 28 7.99 6.45 -10.19
N GLY A 29 7.76 7.38 -9.28
CA GLY A 29 7.49 8.75 -9.64
C GLY A 29 6.97 9.59 -8.48
N GLN A 30 6.52 10.79 -8.81
CA GLN A 30 5.98 11.74 -7.87
C GLN A 30 4.44 11.69 -7.87
N HIS A 31 3.85 11.99 -6.74
CA HIS A 31 2.42 12.23 -6.57
C HIS A 31 2.22 13.69 -6.12
N PRO A 32 2.15 14.64 -7.05
CA PRO A 32 2.12 16.07 -6.70
C PRO A 32 0.98 16.44 -5.76
N HIS A 33 -0.19 15.81 -5.92
CA HIS A 33 -1.37 16.07 -5.08
C HIS A 33 -1.10 15.75 -3.59
N MET A 34 -0.33 14.72 -3.31
CA MET A 34 0.00 14.29 -1.94
C MET A 34 1.40 14.69 -1.50
N ALA A 35 2.18 15.34 -2.37
CA ALA A 35 3.59 15.66 -2.16
C ALA A 35 4.39 14.46 -1.63
N THR A 36 4.25 13.32 -2.33
CA THR A 36 4.98 12.07 -2.05
C THR A 36 5.65 11.56 -3.30
N HIS A 37 6.65 10.71 -3.13
CA HIS A 37 7.31 10.00 -4.23
C HIS A 37 7.52 8.53 -3.85
N ASN A 38 7.72 7.69 -4.87
CA ASN A 38 7.85 6.25 -4.66
C ASN A 38 8.90 5.59 -5.54
N ARG A 39 9.25 4.34 -5.19
CA ARG A 39 9.88 3.32 -6.02
C ARG A 39 9.07 2.05 -5.94
N LEU A 40 9.08 1.26 -7.01
CA LEU A 40 8.20 0.12 -7.17
C LEU A 40 9.00 -1.15 -7.43
N LEU A 41 8.44 -2.29 -6.99
CA LEU A 41 8.93 -3.62 -7.31
C LEU A 41 7.77 -4.46 -7.85
N GLY A 42 7.89 -5.02 -9.05
CA GLY A 42 6.90 -5.93 -9.60
C GLY A 42 6.83 -7.24 -8.81
N LEU A 43 5.62 -7.68 -8.47
CA LEU A 43 5.36 -8.94 -7.78
C LEU A 43 4.46 -9.88 -8.62
N GLY A 44 4.49 -9.71 -9.94
CA GLY A 44 3.61 -10.38 -10.90
C GLY A 44 2.31 -9.60 -11.10
N ASP A 45 1.21 -10.08 -10.55
CA ASP A 45 -0.12 -9.44 -10.60
C ASP A 45 -0.27 -8.21 -9.67
N LEU A 46 0.68 -8.04 -8.76
CA LEU A 46 0.77 -7.00 -7.75
C LEU A 46 2.08 -6.22 -7.89
N TYR A 47 2.25 -5.22 -7.03
CA TYR A 47 3.56 -4.59 -6.81
C TYR A 47 3.76 -4.19 -5.35
N LEU A 48 5.00 -3.98 -4.97
CA LEU A 48 5.39 -3.35 -3.73
C LEU A 48 5.74 -1.89 -4.04
N GLU A 49 5.29 -0.99 -3.20
CA GLU A 49 5.59 0.43 -3.23
C GLU A 49 6.42 0.82 -2.01
N VAL A 50 7.59 1.40 -2.23
CA VAL A 50 8.28 2.19 -1.21
C VAL A 50 7.87 3.63 -1.39
N ILE A 51 7.32 4.25 -0.34
CA ILE A 51 6.79 5.61 -0.39
C ILE A 51 7.35 6.48 0.71
N ALA A 52 7.61 7.74 0.38
CA ALA A 52 8.05 8.76 1.32
C ALA A 52 7.48 10.15 0.94
N ILE A 53 7.54 11.09 1.87
CA ILE A 53 7.29 12.51 1.58
C ILE A 53 8.35 12.99 0.60
N ASP A 54 7.92 13.69 -0.46
CA ASP A 54 8.83 14.30 -1.42
C ASP A 54 9.21 15.72 -0.97
N PRO A 55 10.45 15.95 -0.52
CA PRO A 55 10.89 17.26 -0.04
C PRO A 55 11.01 18.31 -1.14
N SER A 56 10.98 17.89 -2.42
CA SER A 56 11.05 18.81 -3.56
C SER A 56 9.70 19.45 -3.91
N LEU A 57 8.60 18.91 -3.35
CA LEU A 57 7.26 19.39 -3.59
C LEU A 57 6.74 20.21 -2.40
N PRO A 58 5.92 21.24 -2.63
CA PRO A 58 5.27 21.98 -1.54
C PRO A 58 4.34 21.04 -0.75
N ALA A 59 4.29 21.25 0.56
CA ALA A 59 3.37 20.49 1.41
C ALA A 59 1.91 20.77 1.00
N PRO A 60 1.06 19.74 0.91
CA PRO A 60 -0.34 19.91 0.62
C PRO A 60 -1.06 20.61 1.80
N ALA A 61 -2.21 21.20 1.54
CA ALA A 61 -3.04 21.82 2.59
C ALA A 61 -3.89 20.79 3.37
N TRP A 62 -3.76 19.53 3.09
CA TRP A 62 -4.46 18.41 3.71
C TRP A 62 -3.47 17.32 4.17
N PRO A 63 -3.86 16.45 5.11
CA PRO A 63 -3.05 15.32 5.54
C PRO A 63 -2.73 14.36 4.39
N ARG A 64 -1.50 13.85 4.37
CA ARG A 64 -1.08 12.84 3.39
C ARG A 64 -1.71 11.49 3.73
N TRP A 65 -1.93 10.71 2.69
CA TRP A 65 -2.33 9.30 2.85
C TRP A 65 -1.34 8.49 3.69
N PHE A 66 -1.81 7.32 4.21
CA PHE A 66 -0.99 6.37 4.97
C PHE A 66 -0.37 6.96 6.26
N ASP A 67 -0.98 8.03 6.79
CA ASP A 67 -0.48 8.75 7.97
C ASP A 67 1.01 9.16 7.85
N LEU A 68 1.47 9.46 6.63
CA LEU A 68 2.88 9.75 6.35
C LEU A 68 3.39 10.99 7.10
N ASP A 69 2.51 11.95 7.41
CA ASP A 69 2.90 13.13 8.18
C ASP A 69 3.35 12.79 9.61
N ASN A 70 2.85 11.69 10.14
CA ASN A 70 3.20 11.18 11.47
C ASN A 70 4.17 10.00 11.43
N PHE A 71 4.58 9.54 10.24
CA PHE A 71 5.53 8.44 10.13
C PHE A 71 6.88 8.80 10.75
N ARG A 72 7.40 7.90 11.60
CA ARG A 72 8.71 8.02 12.26
C ARG A 72 9.37 6.64 12.37
N GLY A 73 10.69 6.64 12.41
CA GLY A 73 11.49 5.43 12.61
C GLY A 73 11.97 4.78 11.31
N THR A 74 12.26 3.49 11.38
CA THR A 74 12.80 2.70 10.27
C THR A 74 11.75 2.42 9.20
N PRO A 75 12.15 2.21 7.93
CA PRO A 75 11.26 1.76 6.88
C PRO A 75 10.53 0.48 7.28
N ARG A 76 9.22 0.43 7.07
CA ARG A 76 8.39 -0.73 7.42
C ARG A 76 7.10 -0.79 6.62
N LEU A 77 6.50 -1.97 6.59
CA LEU A 77 5.16 -2.17 6.03
C LEU A 77 4.12 -1.46 6.92
N THR A 78 3.44 -0.46 6.36
CA THR A 78 2.46 0.34 7.09
C THR A 78 1.04 0.16 6.58
N ASN A 79 0.90 -0.08 5.29
CA ASN A 79 -0.39 -0.11 4.62
C ASN A 79 -0.38 -1.11 3.44
N TRP A 80 -1.55 -1.42 2.99
CA TRP A 80 -1.79 -2.15 1.76
C TRP A 80 -2.99 -1.56 1.02
N VAL A 81 -3.08 -1.82 -0.26
CA VAL A 81 -4.09 -1.24 -1.16
C VAL A 81 -4.83 -2.35 -1.86
N ALA A 82 -6.14 -2.25 -1.89
CA ALA A 82 -7.02 -3.18 -2.57
C ALA A 82 -7.69 -2.52 -3.77
N ARG A 83 -7.63 -3.21 -4.91
CA ARG A 83 -8.29 -2.77 -6.13
C ARG A 83 -9.76 -3.17 -6.12
N CYS A 84 -10.60 -2.26 -6.59
CA CYS A 84 -12.01 -2.51 -6.83
C CYS A 84 -12.43 -1.96 -8.20
N GLU A 85 -13.49 -2.53 -8.78
CA GLU A 85 -14.05 -2.07 -10.05
C GLU A 85 -15.02 -0.89 -9.87
N ASN A 86 -15.61 -0.75 -8.68
CA ASN A 86 -16.54 0.31 -8.34
C ASN A 86 -16.23 0.85 -6.94
N LEU A 87 -15.47 1.95 -6.90
CA LEU A 87 -15.02 2.56 -5.65
C LEU A 87 -16.18 3.06 -4.79
N THR A 88 -17.20 3.67 -5.40
CA THR A 88 -18.38 4.15 -4.65
C THR A 88 -19.12 2.99 -4.00
N GLY A 89 -19.36 1.90 -4.74
CA GLY A 89 -19.99 0.70 -4.20
C GLY A 89 -19.15 -0.03 -3.15
N ALA A 90 -17.82 0.00 -3.27
CA ALA A 90 -16.92 -0.54 -2.26
C ALA A 90 -16.95 0.31 -0.98
N LEU A 91 -16.91 1.63 -1.09
CA LEU A 91 -17.01 2.56 0.05
C LEU A 91 -18.32 2.43 0.82
N ALA A 92 -19.43 2.19 0.13
CA ALA A 92 -20.73 1.99 0.78
C ALA A 92 -20.77 0.76 1.71
N ARG A 93 -19.82 -0.19 1.54
CA ARG A 93 -19.67 -1.41 2.36
C ARG A 93 -18.45 -1.37 3.27
N SER A 94 -17.69 -0.28 3.24
CA SER A 94 -16.48 -0.11 4.04
C SER A 94 -16.77 0.53 5.40
N PRO A 95 -15.90 0.35 6.38
CA PRO A 95 -15.99 1.04 7.65
C PRO A 95 -15.97 2.56 7.48
N ALA A 96 -16.62 3.27 8.41
CA ALA A 96 -16.47 4.72 8.50
C ALA A 96 -14.98 5.09 8.60
N GLY A 97 -14.60 6.21 7.96
CA GLY A 97 -13.19 6.63 7.96
C GLY A 97 -12.34 6.05 6.82
N THR A 98 -12.87 5.18 5.95
CA THR A 98 -12.13 4.69 4.77
C THR A 98 -11.77 5.82 3.79
N GLY A 99 -12.46 6.95 3.86
CA GLY A 99 -12.17 8.15 3.07
C GLY A 99 -13.18 8.44 1.97
N VAL A 100 -12.82 9.39 1.12
CA VAL A 100 -13.63 9.81 -0.03
C VAL A 100 -12.85 9.62 -1.33
N PRO A 101 -13.52 9.42 -2.48
CA PRO A 101 -12.85 9.29 -3.76
C PRO A 101 -12.07 10.55 -4.13
N VAL A 102 -10.78 10.42 -4.37
CA VAL A 102 -9.90 11.46 -4.92
C VAL A 102 -9.42 11.00 -6.28
N ALA A 103 -9.66 11.82 -7.32
CA ALA A 103 -9.17 11.55 -8.66
C ALA A 103 -7.69 11.95 -8.78
N LEU A 104 -6.88 11.02 -9.25
CA LEU A 104 -5.43 11.14 -9.30
C LEU A 104 -4.92 10.72 -10.67
N GLN A 105 -3.77 11.28 -11.06
CA GLN A 105 -3.08 10.84 -12.27
C GLN A 105 -1.56 10.94 -12.12
N ARG A 106 -0.85 10.09 -12.85
CA ARG A 106 0.60 10.13 -13.02
C ARG A 106 0.96 9.64 -14.41
N ASN A 107 1.50 10.50 -15.23
CA ASN A 107 1.74 10.22 -16.65
C ASN A 107 0.45 9.77 -17.35
N ALA A 108 0.42 8.56 -17.94
CA ALA A 108 -0.76 7.97 -18.57
C ALA A 108 -1.68 7.24 -17.57
N TYR A 109 -1.25 6.99 -16.34
CA TYR A 109 -2.05 6.31 -15.32
C TYR A 109 -3.09 7.27 -14.73
N ARG A 110 -4.33 6.81 -14.63
CA ARG A 110 -5.43 7.52 -13.97
C ARG A 110 -6.15 6.57 -13.03
N TRP A 111 -6.46 7.05 -11.84
CA TRP A 111 -7.19 6.26 -10.85
C TRP A 111 -7.98 7.15 -9.91
N GLN A 112 -8.90 6.54 -9.20
CA GLN A 112 -9.51 7.11 -8.00
C GLN A 112 -9.04 6.30 -6.80
N MET A 113 -8.75 6.98 -5.70
CA MET A 113 -8.37 6.35 -4.45
C MET A 113 -9.21 6.93 -3.32
N ALA A 114 -9.68 6.08 -2.42
CA ALA A 114 -10.32 6.54 -1.20
C ALA A 114 -9.25 7.09 -0.24
N VAL A 115 -9.35 8.37 0.08
CA VAL A 115 -8.40 9.04 0.97
C VAL A 115 -9.15 9.57 2.19
N PRO A 116 -8.79 9.11 3.41
CA PRO A 116 -9.31 9.65 4.66
C PRO A 116 -8.94 11.13 4.84
N ALA A 117 -9.83 11.92 5.44
CA ALA A 117 -9.60 13.34 5.64
C ALA A 117 -8.42 13.64 6.59
N ASP A 118 -8.12 12.74 7.50
CA ASP A 118 -6.99 12.81 8.44
C ASP A 118 -5.77 11.97 7.98
N GLY A 119 -5.83 11.35 6.80
CA GLY A 119 -4.80 10.48 6.24
C GLY A 119 -4.71 9.08 6.86
N LYS A 120 -5.58 8.74 7.82
CA LYS A 120 -5.54 7.50 8.60
C LYS A 120 -6.61 6.53 8.16
N LEU A 121 -6.21 5.34 7.78
CA LEU A 121 -7.14 4.26 7.44
C LEU A 121 -7.70 3.58 8.71
N PRO A 122 -8.92 3.03 8.65
CA PRO A 122 -9.52 2.29 9.75
C PRO A 122 -8.64 1.15 10.26
N PHE A 123 -8.92 0.69 11.47
CA PHE A 123 -8.15 -0.37 12.15
C PHE A 123 -6.65 -0.02 12.21
N ASP A 124 -6.33 1.21 12.59
CA ASP A 124 -4.95 1.70 12.69
C ASP A 124 -4.12 1.52 11.40
N GLY A 125 -4.78 1.55 10.22
CA GLY A 125 -4.15 1.32 8.92
C GLY A 125 -4.10 -0.14 8.49
N CYS A 126 -4.70 -1.07 9.25
CA CYS A 126 -4.84 -2.47 8.84
C CYS A 126 -5.95 -2.69 7.79
N PHE A 127 -6.96 -1.81 7.74
CA PHE A 127 -7.91 -1.79 6.63
C PHE A 127 -7.22 -1.19 5.39
N PRO A 128 -7.43 -1.74 4.18
CA PRO A 128 -6.75 -1.26 2.98
C PRO A 128 -7.26 0.10 2.52
N ALA A 129 -6.39 0.85 1.87
CA ALA A 129 -6.88 1.88 0.98
C ALA A 129 -7.54 1.22 -0.24
N LEU A 130 -8.62 1.83 -0.73
CA LEU A 130 -9.33 1.31 -1.89
C LEU A 130 -8.96 2.12 -3.13
N ILE A 131 -8.60 1.43 -4.21
CA ILE A 131 -8.21 2.04 -5.48
C ILE A 131 -9.05 1.49 -6.63
N GLN A 132 -9.46 2.39 -7.53
CA GLN A 132 -10.09 2.05 -8.80
C GLN A 132 -9.27 2.64 -9.94
N TRP A 133 -8.67 1.79 -10.76
CA TRP A 133 -7.95 2.22 -11.96
C TRP A 133 -8.93 2.58 -13.08
N GLN A 134 -8.54 3.54 -13.91
CA GLN A 134 -9.28 3.94 -15.10
C GLN A 134 -8.56 3.44 -16.36
N GLY A 135 -9.28 2.72 -17.21
CA GLY A 135 -8.71 2.08 -18.39
C GLY A 135 -7.89 0.82 -18.06
N ASP A 136 -7.09 0.37 -19.03
CA ASP A 136 -6.38 -0.93 -18.96
C ASP A 136 -4.95 -0.84 -18.42
N LEU A 137 -4.46 0.38 -18.14
CA LEU A 137 -3.11 0.58 -17.66
C LEU A 137 -3.01 0.29 -16.16
N HIS A 138 -2.02 -0.52 -15.78
CA HIS A 138 -1.73 -0.85 -14.40
C HIS A 138 -0.23 -0.97 -14.18
N PRO A 139 0.34 -0.43 -13.08
CA PRO A 139 1.79 -0.46 -12.84
C PRO A 139 2.40 -1.85 -12.88
N ALA A 140 1.75 -2.86 -12.29
CA ALA A 140 2.27 -4.22 -12.27
C ALA A 140 2.55 -4.81 -13.66
N ARG A 141 1.80 -4.37 -14.69
CA ARG A 141 2.01 -4.84 -16.08
C ARG A 141 3.19 -4.16 -16.77
N ALA A 142 3.59 -2.98 -16.30
CA ALA A 142 4.66 -2.19 -16.89
C ALA A 142 6.00 -2.36 -16.17
N LEU A 143 5.97 -2.86 -14.94
CA LEU A 143 7.18 -3.12 -14.17
C LEU A 143 7.95 -4.31 -14.73
N PRO A 144 9.28 -4.25 -14.71
CA PRO A 144 10.11 -5.40 -15.09
C PRO A 144 9.85 -6.59 -14.17
N GLU A 145 9.99 -7.80 -14.72
CA GLU A 145 9.92 -9.03 -13.93
C GLU A 145 11.07 -9.08 -12.92
N SER A 146 10.72 -9.19 -11.64
CA SER A 146 11.69 -9.21 -10.54
C SER A 146 12.04 -10.62 -10.05
N GLY A 147 11.23 -11.63 -10.42
CA GLY A 147 11.29 -12.96 -9.84
C GLY A 147 10.72 -13.03 -8.41
N VAL A 148 10.17 -11.94 -7.89
CA VAL A 148 9.57 -11.90 -6.54
C VAL A 148 8.06 -12.05 -6.63
N ARG A 149 7.48 -12.79 -5.67
CA ARG A 149 6.03 -12.97 -5.54
C ARG A 149 5.62 -12.82 -4.09
N LEU A 150 4.49 -12.16 -3.86
CA LEU A 150 3.87 -12.12 -2.53
C LEU A 150 3.30 -13.51 -2.22
N ALA A 151 3.83 -14.14 -1.18
CA ALA A 151 3.36 -15.43 -0.72
C ALA A 151 2.25 -15.29 0.33
N ASN A 152 2.40 -14.34 1.25
CA ASN A 152 1.43 -14.09 2.32
C ASN A 152 1.53 -12.65 2.82
N LEU A 153 0.37 -12.06 3.13
CA LEU A 153 0.22 -10.83 3.90
C LEU A 153 -0.53 -11.18 5.19
N GLU A 154 0.17 -11.17 6.31
CA GLU A 154 -0.40 -11.36 7.63
C GLU A 154 -0.73 -10.01 8.26
N ILE A 155 -1.98 -9.87 8.69
CA ILE A 155 -2.51 -8.68 9.35
C ILE A 155 -2.89 -9.09 10.77
N ILE A 156 -2.20 -8.55 11.75
CA ILE A 156 -2.43 -8.83 13.15
C ILE A 156 -3.13 -7.62 13.78
N HIS A 157 -4.26 -7.83 14.45
CA HIS A 157 -5.02 -6.74 15.06
C HIS A 157 -5.81 -7.22 16.30
N PRO A 158 -6.00 -6.37 17.34
CA PRO A 158 -6.86 -6.71 18.47
C PRO A 158 -8.31 -7.00 18.06
N ASP A 159 -8.84 -6.29 17.09
CA ASP A 159 -10.20 -6.44 16.57
C ASP A 159 -10.22 -7.25 15.25
N ALA A 160 -9.48 -8.37 15.21
CA ALA A 160 -9.30 -9.19 14.00
C ALA A 160 -10.62 -9.71 13.41
N ASP A 161 -11.58 -10.05 14.26
CA ASP A 161 -12.89 -10.56 13.81
C ASP A 161 -13.71 -9.46 13.13
N GLU A 162 -13.68 -8.24 13.66
CA GLU A 162 -14.35 -7.08 13.05
C GLU A 162 -13.68 -6.69 11.73
N LEU A 163 -12.34 -6.68 11.70
CA LEU A 163 -11.60 -6.42 10.47
C LEU A 163 -11.89 -7.49 9.40
N ARG A 164 -11.95 -8.76 9.77
CA ARG A 164 -12.27 -9.87 8.86
C ARG A 164 -13.70 -9.72 8.32
N ALA A 165 -14.65 -9.38 9.18
CA ALA A 165 -16.04 -9.12 8.78
C ALA A 165 -16.13 -7.94 7.80
N ALA A 166 -15.43 -6.83 8.07
CA ALA A 166 -15.39 -5.65 7.21
C ALA A 166 -14.80 -5.95 5.82
N LEU A 167 -13.84 -6.85 5.72
CA LEU A 167 -13.18 -7.21 4.46
C LEU A 167 -13.93 -8.29 3.65
N SER A 168 -14.78 -9.10 4.30
CA SER A 168 -15.39 -10.30 3.69
C SER A 168 -16.19 -10.04 2.42
N SER A 169 -16.80 -8.86 2.30
CA SER A 169 -17.60 -8.45 1.12
C SER A 169 -16.80 -7.66 0.07
N LEU A 170 -15.54 -7.36 0.34
CA LEU A 170 -14.70 -6.49 -0.48
C LEU A 170 -13.56 -7.24 -1.17
N ILE A 171 -12.98 -8.22 -0.48
CA ILE A 171 -11.73 -8.86 -0.91
C ILE A 171 -11.79 -10.35 -0.62
N ILE A 172 -11.45 -11.14 -1.64
CA ILE A 172 -11.21 -12.58 -1.51
C ILE A 172 -9.82 -12.83 -2.12
N ASP A 173 -8.81 -12.98 -1.27
CA ASP A 173 -7.45 -13.32 -1.68
C ASP A 173 -6.83 -14.26 -0.64
N PRO A 174 -6.47 -15.50 -1.02
CA PRO A 174 -5.94 -16.48 -0.08
C PRO A 174 -4.57 -16.10 0.51
N ARG A 175 -3.89 -15.12 -0.07
CA ARG A 175 -2.63 -14.59 0.47
C ARG A 175 -2.83 -13.72 1.70
N ILE A 176 -4.05 -13.23 1.97
CA ILE A 176 -4.34 -12.36 3.11
C ILE A 176 -4.79 -13.20 4.29
N GLN A 177 -4.08 -13.09 5.40
CA GLN A 177 -4.40 -13.75 6.65
C GLN A 177 -4.59 -12.70 7.75
N ILE A 178 -5.71 -12.79 8.46
CA ILE A 178 -6.03 -11.87 9.56
C ILE A 178 -6.02 -12.67 10.84
N THR A 179 -5.16 -12.30 11.78
CA THR A 179 -4.99 -12.99 13.06
C THR A 179 -5.16 -12.04 14.24
N GLN A 180 -5.67 -12.58 15.34
CA GLN A 180 -5.80 -11.80 16.57
C GLN A 180 -4.44 -11.64 17.26
N GLY A 181 -4.16 -10.43 17.73
CA GLY A 181 -2.97 -10.13 18.50
C GLY A 181 -3.16 -8.93 19.44
N PRO A 182 -2.24 -8.71 20.38
CA PRO A 182 -2.39 -7.66 21.39
C PRO A 182 -2.22 -6.22 20.84
N ALA A 183 -1.62 -6.10 19.67
CA ALA A 183 -1.38 -4.85 18.97
C ALA A 183 -1.38 -5.08 17.47
N LYS A 184 -1.55 -3.99 16.70
CA LYS A 184 -1.44 -4.07 15.24
C LYS A 184 -0.04 -4.48 14.80
N ASP A 185 0.04 -5.33 13.80
CA ASP A 185 1.27 -5.63 13.07
C ASP A 185 0.93 -6.04 11.63
N LEU A 186 1.80 -5.72 10.69
CA LEU A 186 1.70 -6.11 9.29
C LEU A 186 2.99 -6.82 8.88
N ARG A 187 2.86 -8.03 8.35
CA ARG A 187 3.98 -8.84 7.87
C ARG A 187 3.71 -9.36 6.49
N ALA A 188 4.66 -9.22 5.60
CA ALA A 188 4.59 -9.79 4.27
C ALA A 188 5.73 -10.78 4.04
N SER A 189 5.38 -11.95 3.50
CA SER A 189 6.36 -12.97 3.08
C SER A 189 6.40 -13.05 1.56
N PHE A 190 7.59 -13.21 1.02
CA PHE A 190 7.85 -13.23 -0.41
C PHE A 190 8.65 -14.45 -0.82
N ASP A 191 8.28 -15.05 -1.94
CA ASP A 191 9.16 -15.94 -2.68
C ASP A 191 10.06 -15.09 -3.56
N THR A 192 11.37 -15.20 -3.39
CA THR A 192 12.37 -14.44 -4.16
C THR A 192 13.34 -15.41 -4.86
N PRO A 193 14.12 -14.94 -5.85
CA PRO A 193 15.18 -15.75 -6.44
C PRO A 193 16.22 -16.27 -5.44
N HIS A 194 16.26 -15.65 -4.24
CA HIS A 194 17.19 -16.00 -3.15
C HIS A 194 16.50 -16.75 -2.00
N GLY A 195 15.34 -17.37 -2.24
CA GLY A 195 14.51 -18.06 -1.25
C GLY A 195 13.47 -17.16 -0.58
N ARG A 196 12.82 -17.69 0.45
CA ARG A 196 11.76 -16.98 1.20
C ARG A 196 12.36 -15.82 2.00
N ARG A 197 11.75 -14.63 1.87
CA ARG A 197 12.10 -13.40 2.59
C ARG A 197 10.86 -12.77 3.19
N SER A 198 11.02 -11.86 4.15
CA SER A 198 9.91 -11.14 4.80
C SER A 198 10.23 -9.67 5.04
N LEU A 199 9.17 -8.87 5.06
CA LEU A 199 9.15 -7.46 5.49
C LEU A 199 8.06 -7.29 6.55
N GLN A 200 8.30 -6.40 7.49
CA GLN A 200 7.33 -5.98 8.52
C GLN A 200 7.45 -4.48 8.78
#